data_d2bda289bdb92b92946cbf2e78de4953
#
_entry.id   d2bda289bdb92b92946cbf2e78de4953
#
_cell.length_a   1.000
_cell.length_b   1.000
_cell.length_c   1.000
_cell.angle_alpha   90.00
_cell.angle_beta   90.00
_cell.angle_gamma   90.00
#
_symmetry.space_group_name_H-M   'P 1'
#
loop_
_entity.id
_entity.type
_entity.pdbx_description
1 polymer ?
#
loop_
_entity_poly.entity_id
_entity_poly.type
_entity_poly.pdbx_seq_one_letter_code
_entity_poly.pdbx_strand_id
1 'polypeptide(L)'
;MKNIKSIAGVALLAMMATTSHAAKSVTVGELQGFTGPLESMIGAMSGGANLAVTEANASGKFLQGTINVVQGDSVCIDPAVAIAQAEKMVNEDNVMAIMGPNCSGNTIAVIEGVIVPNGIVSISPSATSPAIDALDDGGFFFRTAAPDTKQGPMLAKVAMARGQTDMAVTHSNSDYGKGLADAFVTAYEAMGGTVTVMAGHDDDKADYSADVAALSAGGSATLAILGYADTGGRGIIAASE
;
A
#
# COMPACT_ATOMS: atom_id res chain seq x y z
N MET A 1 -51.94 -54.01 57.71
CA MET A 1 -50.94 -54.48 56.80
C MET A 1 -51.20 -53.85 55.46
N LYS A 2 -50.57 -52.74 55.14
CA LYS A 2 -50.68 -52.04 53.83
C LYS A 2 -49.26 -51.68 53.37
N ASN A 3 -48.83 -52.28 52.32
CA ASN A 3 -47.55 -52.03 51.63
C ASN A 3 -47.61 -50.70 50.90
N ILE A 4 -46.74 -49.78 51.32
CA ILE A 4 -46.49 -48.56 50.58
C ILE A 4 -45.27 -48.81 49.69
N LYS A 5 -45.46 -48.86 48.41
CA LYS A 5 -44.39 -48.92 47.42
C LYS A 5 -43.93 -47.48 47.11
N SER A 6 -42.73 -47.13 47.56
CA SER A 6 -42.08 -45.89 47.17
C SER A 6 -41.63 -45.97 45.73
N ILE A 7 -42.14 -45.08 44.90
CA ILE A 7 -41.65 -44.85 43.53
C ILE A 7 -40.60 -43.78 43.61
N ALA A 8 -39.33 -44.17 43.46
CA ALA A 8 -38.20 -43.23 43.32
C ALA A 8 -38.18 -42.71 41.87
N GLY A 9 -38.60 -41.47 41.68
CA GLY A 9 -38.46 -40.79 40.40
C GLY A 9 -37.03 -40.36 40.19
N VAL A 10 -36.35 -40.98 39.22
CA VAL A 10 -35.02 -40.53 38.74
C VAL A 10 -35.27 -39.37 37.80
N ALA A 11 -35.02 -38.16 38.29
CA ALA A 11 -34.93 -36.94 37.44
C ALA A 11 -33.60 -36.95 36.68
N LEU A 12 -33.65 -37.36 35.40
CA LEU A 12 -32.49 -37.24 34.50
C LEU A 12 -32.35 -35.77 34.08
N LEU A 13 -31.49 -35.02 34.78
CA LEU A 13 -31.08 -33.70 34.34
C LEU A 13 -30.20 -33.88 33.09
N ALA A 14 -30.78 -33.67 31.91
CA ALA A 14 -30.03 -33.52 30.67
C ALA A 14 -29.25 -32.18 30.77
N MET A 15 -28.01 -32.23 31.19
CA MET A 15 -27.06 -31.14 30.98
C MET A 15 -26.86 -31.00 29.44
N MET A 16 -27.57 -30.09 28.82
CA MET A 16 -27.18 -29.58 27.53
C MET A 16 -25.86 -28.85 27.70
N ALA A 17 -24.76 -29.54 27.43
CA ALA A 17 -23.48 -28.90 27.22
C ALA A 17 -23.59 -28.05 25.97
N THR A 18 -23.93 -26.77 26.13
CA THR A 18 -23.72 -25.78 25.08
C THR A 18 -22.21 -25.72 24.85
N THR A 19 -21.75 -26.41 23.81
CA THR A 19 -20.40 -26.17 23.31
C THR A 19 -20.36 -24.72 22.85
N SER A 20 -19.88 -23.85 23.72
CA SER A 20 -19.49 -22.50 23.36
C SER A 20 -18.37 -22.67 22.35
N HIS A 21 -18.69 -22.56 21.06
CA HIS A 21 -17.66 -22.33 20.05
C HIS A 21 -17.09 -20.97 20.39
N ALA A 22 -15.88 -20.96 20.95
CA ALA A 22 -15.14 -19.73 21.10
C ALA A 22 -15.12 -19.06 19.71
N ALA A 23 -15.64 -17.84 19.65
CA ALA A 23 -15.64 -17.07 18.41
C ALA A 23 -14.21 -16.99 17.92
N LYS A 24 -13.95 -17.51 16.72
CA LYS A 24 -12.59 -17.50 16.14
C LYS A 24 -12.28 -16.06 15.74
N SER A 25 -11.46 -15.37 16.53
CA SER A 25 -10.88 -14.11 16.08
C SER A 25 -9.70 -14.38 15.13
N VAL A 26 -9.56 -13.54 14.13
CA VAL A 26 -8.36 -13.49 13.28
C VAL A 26 -7.73 -12.11 13.43
N THR A 27 -6.41 -12.04 13.29
CA THR A 27 -5.68 -10.78 13.27
C THR A 27 -5.22 -10.49 11.85
N VAL A 28 -5.41 -9.26 11.38
CA VAL A 28 -4.87 -8.74 10.13
C VAL A 28 -3.93 -7.58 10.42
N GLY A 29 -2.86 -7.46 9.64
CA GLY A 29 -1.92 -6.35 9.71
C GLY A 29 -2.40 -5.18 8.85
N GLU A 30 -2.22 -3.96 9.33
CA GLU A 30 -2.28 -2.73 8.55
C GLU A 30 -0.88 -2.12 8.54
N LEU A 31 -0.12 -2.36 7.45
CA LEU A 31 1.25 -1.90 7.28
C LEU A 31 1.29 -0.73 6.30
N GLN A 32 1.39 0.49 6.81
CA GLN A 32 1.39 1.70 6.00
C GLN A 32 2.46 2.68 6.49
N GLY A 33 2.82 3.67 5.66
CA GLY A 33 3.67 4.78 6.06
C GLY A 33 2.87 5.79 6.87
N PHE A 34 2.59 5.49 8.13
CA PHE A 34 1.90 6.39 9.05
C PHE A 34 2.71 7.67 9.31
N THR A 35 4.01 7.60 9.13
CA THR A 35 4.91 8.75 9.05
C THR A 35 5.64 8.77 7.71
N GLY A 36 6.23 9.94 7.34
CA GLY A 36 6.97 10.09 6.08
C GLY A 36 6.14 10.72 4.95
N PRO A 37 6.56 10.53 3.67
CA PRO A 37 6.09 11.34 2.54
C PRO A 37 4.61 11.15 2.17
N LEU A 38 3.92 10.17 2.72
CA LEU A 38 2.49 9.93 2.46
C LEU A 38 1.60 10.12 3.69
N GLU A 39 2.12 10.63 4.80
CA GLU A 39 1.38 10.82 6.05
C GLU A 39 0.03 11.53 5.84
N SER A 40 -0.02 12.55 4.99
CA SER A 40 -1.25 13.30 4.69
C SER A 40 -2.38 12.43 4.08
N MET A 41 -2.03 11.33 3.41
CA MET A 41 -2.97 10.44 2.73
C MET A 41 -3.40 9.25 3.58
N ILE A 42 -2.61 8.88 4.58
CA ILE A 42 -2.82 7.64 5.36
C ILE A 42 -4.13 7.67 6.12
N GLY A 43 -4.55 8.82 6.64
CA GLY A 43 -5.83 8.96 7.34
C GLY A 43 -7.03 8.45 6.52
N ALA A 44 -7.05 8.69 5.22
CA ALA A 44 -8.11 8.21 4.33
C ALA A 44 -7.98 6.70 4.05
N MET A 45 -6.76 6.20 3.81
CA MET A 45 -6.52 4.77 3.54
C MET A 45 -6.84 3.92 4.77
N SER A 46 -6.31 4.29 5.94
CA SER A 46 -6.58 3.63 7.21
C SER A 46 -8.06 3.72 7.60
N GLY A 47 -8.69 4.87 7.38
CA GLY A 47 -10.12 5.05 7.58
C GLY A 47 -10.96 4.06 6.76
N GLY A 48 -10.61 3.84 5.49
CA GLY A 48 -11.25 2.86 4.62
C GLY A 48 -11.07 1.42 5.10
N ALA A 49 -9.84 1.05 5.52
CA ALA A 49 -9.56 -0.26 6.09
C ALA A 49 -10.35 -0.53 7.38
N ASN A 50 -10.35 0.43 8.30
CA ASN A 50 -11.07 0.34 9.56
C ASN A 50 -12.58 0.27 9.37
N LEU A 51 -13.14 0.98 8.38
CA LEU A 51 -14.54 0.89 8.02
C LEU A 51 -14.87 -0.53 7.52
N ALA A 52 -14.07 -1.09 6.61
CA ALA A 52 -14.28 -2.44 6.09
C ALA A 52 -14.27 -3.50 7.20
N VAL A 53 -13.34 -3.41 8.15
CA VAL A 53 -13.26 -4.30 9.31
C VAL A 53 -14.48 -4.12 10.22
N THR A 54 -14.89 -2.88 10.46
CA THR A 54 -16.08 -2.58 11.27
C THR A 54 -17.35 -3.17 10.66
N GLU A 55 -17.55 -2.99 9.35
CA GLU A 55 -18.69 -3.57 8.62
C GLU A 55 -18.65 -5.10 8.60
N ALA A 56 -17.48 -5.69 8.35
CA ALA A 56 -17.30 -7.14 8.39
C ALA A 56 -17.67 -7.73 9.76
N ASN A 57 -17.18 -7.13 10.84
CA ASN A 57 -17.48 -7.53 12.20
C ASN A 57 -18.97 -7.35 12.55
N ALA A 58 -19.56 -6.23 12.15
CA ALA A 58 -20.99 -5.94 12.39
C ALA A 58 -21.93 -6.87 11.59
N SER A 59 -21.48 -7.40 10.45
CA SER A 59 -22.28 -8.25 9.57
C SER A 59 -22.68 -9.58 10.21
N GLY A 60 -21.94 -10.06 11.20
CA GLY A 60 -22.10 -11.39 11.80
C GLY A 60 -21.82 -12.56 10.85
N LYS A 61 -21.34 -12.28 9.62
CA LYS A 61 -21.09 -13.28 8.57
C LYS A 61 -19.66 -13.82 8.59
N PHE A 62 -18.74 -13.12 9.26
CA PHE A 62 -17.34 -13.50 9.31
C PHE A 62 -17.12 -14.62 10.32
N LEU A 63 -17.07 -15.88 9.84
CA LEU A 63 -16.74 -17.10 10.61
C LEU A 63 -17.29 -17.16 12.05
N GLN A 64 -18.35 -16.40 12.36
CA GLN A 64 -18.88 -16.21 13.71
C GLN A 64 -17.84 -15.68 14.73
N GLY A 65 -16.85 -14.93 14.25
CA GLY A 65 -15.76 -14.36 15.03
C GLY A 65 -15.59 -12.87 14.82
N THR A 66 -14.40 -12.37 15.12
CA THR A 66 -14.01 -10.97 14.93
C THR A 66 -12.69 -10.87 14.18
N ILE A 67 -12.56 -9.80 13.39
CA ILE A 67 -11.30 -9.37 12.80
C ILE A 67 -10.69 -8.33 13.73
N ASN A 68 -9.49 -8.59 14.21
CA ASN A 68 -8.65 -7.63 14.93
C ASN A 68 -7.64 -7.03 13.96
N VAL A 69 -7.26 -5.77 14.18
CA VAL A 69 -6.26 -5.06 13.36
C VAL A 69 -5.06 -4.71 14.24
N VAL A 70 -3.87 -4.99 13.75
CA VAL A 70 -2.62 -4.46 14.30
C VAL A 70 -1.99 -3.53 13.27
N GLN A 71 -1.47 -2.40 13.71
CA GLN A 71 -0.86 -1.40 12.84
C GLN A 71 0.66 -1.43 12.96
N GLY A 72 1.36 -1.23 11.84
CA GLY A 72 2.79 -1.03 11.75
C GLY A 72 3.12 0.13 10.82
N ASP A 73 4.08 0.94 11.22
CA ASP A 73 4.56 2.05 10.43
C ASP A 73 5.72 1.60 9.54
N SER A 74 5.52 1.62 8.23
CA SER A 74 6.55 1.30 7.25
C SER A 74 7.41 2.50 6.85
N VAL A 75 7.12 3.68 7.36
CA VAL A 75 7.74 5.00 7.06
C VAL A 75 7.87 5.35 5.58
N CYS A 76 7.47 4.49 4.67
CA CYS A 76 7.46 4.62 3.21
C CYS A 76 8.84 4.64 2.52
N ILE A 77 9.85 5.23 3.10
CA ILE A 77 11.16 5.50 2.48
C ILE A 77 12.27 4.53 2.91
N ASP A 78 12.00 3.66 3.87
CA ASP A 78 12.97 2.70 4.39
C ASP A 78 12.44 1.27 4.29
N PRO A 79 12.89 0.50 3.29
CA PRO A 79 12.48 -0.91 3.15
C PRO A 79 12.85 -1.79 4.35
N ALA A 80 13.93 -1.50 5.07
CA ALA A 80 14.33 -2.30 6.22
C ALA A 80 13.35 -2.14 7.39
N VAL A 81 12.83 -0.94 7.61
CA VAL A 81 11.77 -0.69 8.59
C VAL A 81 10.50 -1.42 8.20
N ALA A 82 10.12 -1.38 6.92
CA ALA A 82 8.93 -2.08 6.45
C ALA A 82 9.03 -3.60 6.63
N ILE A 83 10.19 -4.20 6.31
CA ILE A 83 10.46 -5.63 6.54
C ILE A 83 10.34 -5.95 8.02
N ALA A 84 11.02 -5.20 8.91
CA ALA A 84 10.99 -5.47 10.35
C ALA A 84 9.58 -5.40 10.93
N GLN A 85 8.76 -4.45 10.48
CA GLN A 85 7.37 -4.34 10.91
C GLN A 85 6.51 -5.50 10.38
N ALA A 86 6.71 -5.92 9.13
CA ALA A 86 6.02 -7.06 8.55
C ALA A 86 6.40 -8.37 9.26
N GLU A 87 7.68 -8.59 9.54
CA GLU A 87 8.18 -9.74 10.31
C GLU A 87 7.57 -9.79 11.71
N LYS A 88 7.50 -8.65 12.39
CA LYS A 88 6.82 -8.56 13.70
C LYS A 88 5.36 -8.96 13.59
N MET A 89 4.63 -8.43 12.61
CA MET A 89 3.23 -8.78 12.39
C MET A 89 3.04 -10.29 12.17
N VAL A 90 3.89 -10.92 11.37
CA VAL A 90 3.80 -12.35 11.07
C VAL A 90 4.19 -13.20 12.27
N ASN A 91 5.34 -12.91 12.90
CA ASN A 91 5.95 -13.80 13.88
C ASN A 91 5.47 -13.57 15.32
N GLU A 92 5.10 -12.32 15.67
CA GLU A 92 4.69 -11.97 17.03
C GLU A 92 3.18 -11.76 17.13
N ASP A 93 2.61 -10.98 16.18
CA ASP A 93 1.19 -10.64 16.19
C ASP A 93 0.32 -11.73 15.51
N ASN A 94 0.94 -12.71 14.85
CA ASN A 94 0.31 -13.85 14.18
C ASN A 94 -0.80 -13.41 13.19
N VAL A 95 -0.52 -12.41 12.37
CA VAL A 95 -1.47 -11.94 11.36
C VAL A 95 -1.67 -12.99 10.26
N MET A 96 -2.87 -13.08 9.73
CA MET A 96 -3.22 -14.00 8.64
C MET A 96 -3.15 -13.33 7.27
N ALA A 97 -3.17 -12.00 7.22
CA ALA A 97 -3.03 -11.21 6.01
C ALA A 97 -2.56 -9.80 6.38
N ILE A 98 -1.98 -9.08 5.41
CA ILE A 98 -1.52 -7.70 5.58
C ILE A 98 -2.21 -6.81 4.55
N MET A 99 -2.82 -5.72 4.98
CA MET A 99 -3.19 -4.61 4.14
C MET A 99 -2.00 -3.64 4.09
N GLY A 100 -1.43 -3.47 2.91
CA GLY A 100 -0.19 -2.75 2.69
C GLY A 100 0.96 -3.64 2.21
N PRO A 101 2.21 -3.14 2.13
CA PRO A 101 2.55 -1.71 2.29
C PRO A 101 1.92 -0.83 1.21
N ASN A 102 1.91 0.48 1.47
CA ASN A 102 1.34 1.45 0.53
C ASN A 102 2.36 2.03 -0.46
N CYS A 103 3.66 2.04 -0.13
CA CYS A 103 4.73 2.56 -0.96
C CYS A 103 5.44 1.45 -1.74
N SER A 104 5.69 1.67 -3.05
CA SER A 104 6.13 0.61 -3.97
C SER A 104 7.45 -0.06 -3.56
N GLY A 105 8.49 0.68 -3.17
CA GLY A 105 9.76 0.10 -2.75
C GLY A 105 9.62 -0.77 -1.50
N ASN A 106 8.87 -0.29 -0.49
CA ASN A 106 8.57 -1.08 0.69
C ASN A 106 7.74 -2.32 0.36
N THR A 107 6.80 -2.20 -0.59
CA THR A 107 5.98 -3.33 -1.05
C THR A 107 6.85 -4.41 -1.69
N ILE A 108 7.75 -4.04 -2.60
CA ILE A 108 8.70 -4.97 -3.23
C ILE A 108 9.50 -5.73 -2.16
N ALA A 109 10.12 -4.98 -1.26
CA ALA A 109 10.96 -5.57 -0.21
C ALA A 109 10.18 -6.51 0.74
N VAL A 110 8.95 -6.13 1.11
CA VAL A 110 8.09 -6.95 1.98
C VAL A 110 7.55 -8.18 1.25
N ILE A 111 7.25 -8.09 -0.05
CA ILE A 111 6.86 -9.27 -0.84
C ILE A 111 7.98 -10.30 -0.82
N GLU A 112 9.19 -9.90 -1.20
CA GLU A 112 10.34 -10.81 -1.30
C GLU A 112 10.82 -11.31 0.06
N GLY A 113 10.89 -10.41 1.05
CA GLY A 113 11.46 -10.73 2.37
C GLY A 113 10.51 -11.42 3.33
N VAL A 114 9.22 -11.17 3.23
CA VAL A 114 8.25 -11.63 4.27
C VAL A 114 7.05 -12.35 3.68
N ILE A 115 6.37 -11.77 2.68
CA ILE A 115 5.09 -12.28 2.19
C ILE A 115 5.25 -13.67 1.56
N VAL A 116 6.13 -13.79 0.56
CA VAL A 116 6.37 -15.04 -0.15
C VAL A 116 6.96 -16.11 0.77
N PRO A 117 8.02 -15.84 1.55
CA PRO A 117 8.61 -16.85 2.46
C PRO A 117 7.64 -17.40 3.50
N ASN A 118 6.65 -16.62 3.94
CA ASN A 118 5.69 -17.02 4.97
C ASN A 118 4.33 -17.46 4.41
N GLY A 119 4.09 -17.33 3.10
CA GLY A 119 2.80 -17.66 2.47
C GLY A 119 1.65 -16.79 3.00
N ILE A 120 1.91 -15.52 3.29
CA ILE A 120 0.94 -14.56 3.84
C ILE A 120 0.36 -13.72 2.68
N VAL A 121 -0.96 -13.57 2.64
CA VAL A 121 -1.59 -12.70 1.65
C VAL A 121 -1.39 -11.23 2.01
N SER A 122 -0.97 -10.44 1.03
CA SER A 122 -0.83 -8.98 1.15
C SER A 122 -1.61 -8.26 0.05
N ILE A 123 -2.29 -7.17 0.43
CA ILE A 123 -3.07 -6.34 -0.50
C ILE A 123 -2.66 -4.88 -0.32
N SER A 124 -1.97 -4.32 -1.32
CA SER A 124 -1.59 -2.91 -1.29
C SER A 124 -2.72 -1.99 -1.75
N PRO A 125 -3.00 -0.90 -1.02
CA PRO A 125 -3.96 0.09 -1.45
C PRO A 125 -3.42 1.03 -2.55
N SER A 126 -2.10 1.20 -2.68
CA SER A 126 -1.53 2.27 -3.51
C SER A 126 -0.15 2.00 -4.12
N ALA A 127 0.45 0.83 -3.94
CA ALA A 127 1.72 0.52 -4.60
C ALA A 127 1.50 0.28 -6.10
N THR A 128 2.06 1.13 -6.95
CA THR A 128 1.74 1.19 -8.38
C THR A 128 2.90 0.87 -9.30
N SER A 129 4.15 0.78 -8.79
CA SER A 129 5.34 0.53 -9.61
C SER A 129 5.17 -0.69 -10.53
N PRO A 130 5.58 -0.58 -11.81
CA PRO A 130 5.62 -1.70 -12.73
C PRO A 130 6.57 -2.84 -12.29
N ALA A 131 7.59 -2.52 -11.48
CA ALA A 131 8.52 -3.51 -10.98
C ALA A 131 7.81 -4.61 -10.15
N ILE A 132 6.69 -4.27 -9.51
CA ILE A 132 5.89 -5.23 -8.74
C ILE A 132 5.29 -6.31 -9.65
N ASP A 133 4.91 -5.98 -10.89
CA ASP A 133 4.32 -6.93 -11.85
C ASP A 133 5.34 -8.00 -12.31
N ALA A 134 6.63 -7.74 -12.13
CA ALA A 134 7.72 -8.62 -12.52
C ALA A 134 8.17 -9.58 -11.40
N LEU A 135 7.65 -9.41 -10.19
CA LEU A 135 8.02 -10.25 -9.05
C LEU A 135 7.38 -11.64 -9.14
N ASP A 136 8.11 -12.64 -8.71
CA ASP A 136 7.52 -13.95 -8.40
C ASP A 136 6.91 -13.89 -6.99
N ASP A 137 5.68 -13.42 -6.93
CA ASP A 137 4.94 -13.22 -5.70
C ASP A 137 4.24 -14.48 -5.17
N GLY A 138 4.38 -15.60 -5.89
CA GLY A 138 3.74 -16.87 -5.53
C GLY A 138 2.21 -16.82 -5.50
N GLY A 139 1.59 -15.75 -5.98
CA GLY A 139 0.15 -15.49 -5.90
C GLY A 139 -0.30 -14.96 -4.53
N PHE A 140 0.61 -14.46 -3.71
CA PHE A 140 0.32 -13.92 -2.38
C PHE A 140 0.14 -12.41 -2.36
N PHE A 141 0.50 -11.69 -3.44
CA PHE A 141 0.36 -10.24 -3.48
C PHE A 141 -0.75 -9.78 -4.43
N PHE A 142 -1.49 -8.79 -3.98
CA PHE A 142 -2.55 -8.11 -4.74
C PHE A 142 -2.47 -6.60 -4.53
N ARG A 143 -3.05 -5.82 -5.45
CA ARG A 143 -3.23 -4.38 -5.27
C ARG A 143 -4.59 -3.92 -5.80
N THR A 144 -5.15 -2.90 -5.16
CA THR A 144 -6.40 -2.27 -5.58
C THR A 144 -6.18 -1.06 -6.49
N ALA A 145 -4.95 -0.53 -6.54
CA ALA A 145 -4.57 0.56 -7.43
C ALA A 145 -4.16 0.05 -8.82
N ALA A 146 -4.47 0.82 -9.87
CA ALA A 146 -3.97 0.54 -11.21
C ALA A 146 -2.44 0.75 -11.28
N PRO A 147 -1.71 -0.07 -12.04
CA PRO A 147 -0.26 0.09 -12.19
C PRO A 147 0.12 1.33 -13.01
N ASP A 148 1.34 1.83 -12.79
CA ASP A 148 1.88 2.99 -13.50
C ASP A 148 2.04 2.75 -15.00
N THR A 149 2.09 1.51 -15.45
CA THR A 149 1.94 1.14 -16.88
C THR A 149 0.62 1.59 -17.51
N LYS A 150 -0.38 1.95 -16.69
CA LYS A 150 -1.63 2.57 -17.12
C LYS A 150 -1.64 4.08 -16.87
N GLN A 151 -1.11 4.52 -15.72
CA GLN A 151 -1.06 5.94 -15.36
C GLN A 151 -0.14 6.74 -16.25
N GLY A 152 1.08 6.28 -16.49
CA GLY A 152 2.06 6.97 -17.32
C GLY A 152 1.54 7.30 -18.74
N PRO A 153 1.03 6.33 -19.50
CA PRO A 153 0.42 6.60 -20.82
C PRO A 153 -0.78 7.56 -20.77
N MET A 154 -1.55 7.55 -19.69
CA MET A 154 -2.66 8.48 -19.53
C MET A 154 -2.18 9.91 -19.31
N LEU A 155 -1.15 10.10 -18.47
CA LEU A 155 -0.50 11.39 -18.25
C LEU A 155 0.11 11.92 -19.55
N ALA A 156 0.78 11.06 -20.34
CA ALA A 156 1.32 11.42 -21.64
C ALA A 156 0.24 11.92 -22.61
N LYS A 157 -0.90 11.23 -22.67
CA LYS A 157 -2.06 11.68 -23.48
C LYS A 157 -2.57 13.05 -23.05
N VAL A 158 -2.66 13.30 -21.73
CA VAL A 158 -3.10 14.59 -21.20
C VAL A 158 -2.11 15.69 -21.55
N ALA A 159 -0.80 15.45 -21.43
CA ALA A 159 0.24 16.40 -21.80
C ALA A 159 0.15 16.77 -23.28
N MET A 160 0.10 15.78 -24.17
CA MET A 160 -0.02 15.99 -25.63
C MET A 160 -1.32 16.71 -25.99
N ALA A 161 -2.44 16.36 -25.39
CA ALA A 161 -3.72 17.03 -25.62
C ALA A 161 -3.74 18.51 -25.17
N ARG A 162 -2.85 18.88 -24.25
CA ARG A 162 -2.62 20.28 -23.82
C ARG A 162 -1.59 21.01 -24.65
N GLY A 163 -1.06 20.39 -25.72
CA GLY A 163 -0.06 20.97 -26.59
C GLY A 163 1.34 21.01 -26.01
N GLN A 164 1.59 20.26 -24.92
CA GLN A 164 2.93 20.12 -24.36
C GLN A 164 3.70 19.10 -25.21
N THR A 165 4.52 19.58 -26.13
CA THR A 165 5.27 18.75 -27.08
C THR A 165 6.73 18.55 -26.72
N ASP A 166 7.25 19.36 -25.79
CA ASP A 166 8.56 19.21 -25.18
C ASP A 166 8.49 19.49 -23.67
N MET A 167 9.25 18.77 -22.88
CA MET A 167 9.33 18.99 -21.44
C MET A 167 10.60 18.42 -20.82
N ALA A 168 11.00 18.99 -19.69
CA ALA A 168 11.87 18.33 -18.74
C ALA A 168 11.03 17.41 -17.85
N VAL A 169 11.63 16.33 -17.38
CA VAL A 169 11.01 15.35 -16.48
C VAL A 169 11.85 15.19 -15.24
N THR A 170 11.25 15.30 -14.06
CA THR A 170 11.89 14.88 -12.81
C THR A 170 11.04 13.84 -12.11
N HIS A 171 11.70 12.95 -11.38
CA HIS A 171 11.01 11.91 -10.61
C HIS A 171 11.68 11.71 -9.26
N SER A 172 10.93 11.27 -8.25
CA SER A 172 11.54 10.86 -6.99
C SER A 172 12.47 9.66 -7.19
N ASN A 173 13.58 9.61 -6.44
CA ASN A 173 14.55 8.51 -6.44
C ASN A 173 14.02 7.28 -5.69
N SER A 174 12.80 6.86 -6.04
CA SER A 174 12.10 5.70 -5.48
C SER A 174 11.65 4.76 -6.60
N ASP A 175 11.34 3.50 -6.28
CA ASP A 175 10.77 2.54 -7.25
C ASP A 175 9.45 3.02 -7.84
N TYR A 176 8.67 3.80 -7.07
CA TYR A 176 7.47 4.46 -7.57
C TYR A 176 7.81 5.54 -8.61
N GLY A 177 8.63 6.53 -8.23
CA GLY A 177 8.94 7.66 -9.10
C GLY A 177 9.60 7.23 -10.41
N LYS A 178 10.59 6.34 -10.34
CA LYS A 178 11.26 5.78 -11.52
C LYS A 178 10.29 5.02 -12.42
N GLY A 179 9.48 4.12 -11.86
CA GLY A 179 8.55 3.31 -12.62
C GLY A 179 7.49 4.15 -13.35
N LEU A 180 6.95 5.16 -12.67
CA LEU A 180 5.99 6.10 -13.27
C LEU A 180 6.65 6.95 -14.37
N ALA A 181 7.88 7.44 -14.14
CA ALA A 181 8.60 8.24 -15.11
C ALA A 181 8.91 7.45 -16.38
N ASP A 182 9.41 6.22 -16.24
CA ASP A 182 9.71 5.36 -17.39
C ASP A 182 8.44 5.07 -18.20
N ALA A 183 7.33 4.77 -17.54
CA ALA A 183 6.05 4.52 -18.22
C ALA A 183 5.50 5.78 -18.91
N PHE A 184 5.65 6.95 -18.28
CA PHE A 184 5.26 8.23 -18.86
C PHE A 184 6.12 8.59 -20.07
N VAL A 185 7.45 8.60 -19.93
CA VAL A 185 8.39 8.99 -20.98
C VAL A 185 8.25 8.09 -22.20
N THR A 186 8.21 6.77 -22.00
CA THR A 186 8.01 5.81 -23.09
C THR A 186 6.76 6.13 -23.90
N ALA A 187 5.64 6.39 -23.22
CA ALA A 187 4.38 6.70 -23.89
C ALA A 187 4.38 8.10 -24.54
N TYR A 188 4.99 9.08 -23.87
CA TYR A 188 5.06 10.47 -24.36
C TYR A 188 5.89 10.57 -25.64
N GLU A 189 7.06 9.95 -25.67
CA GLU A 189 7.93 9.91 -26.86
C GLU A 189 7.29 9.11 -28.01
N ALA A 190 6.59 8.01 -27.70
CA ALA A 190 5.82 7.25 -28.71
C ALA A 190 4.68 8.07 -29.36
N MET A 191 4.19 9.13 -28.68
CA MET A 191 3.21 10.08 -29.21
C MET A 191 3.83 11.29 -29.94
N GLY A 192 5.16 11.33 -30.07
CA GLY A 192 5.90 12.42 -30.71
C GLY A 192 6.30 13.56 -29.75
N GLY A 193 6.19 13.36 -28.45
CA GLY A 193 6.74 14.28 -27.47
C GLY A 193 8.25 14.17 -27.36
N THR A 194 8.90 15.22 -26.84
CA THR A 194 10.34 15.27 -26.62
C THR A 194 10.66 15.49 -25.15
N VAL A 195 11.44 14.60 -24.55
CA VAL A 195 11.99 14.81 -23.22
C VAL A 195 13.36 15.50 -23.34
N THR A 196 13.47 16.75 -22.90
CA THR A 196 14.69 17.54 -23.04
C THR A 196 15.74 17.20 -21.98
N VAL A 197 15.29 16.89 -20.77
CA VAL A 197 16.10 16.41 -19.64
C VAL A 197 15.25 15.48 -18.80
N MET A 198 15.84 14.39 -18.33
CA MET A 198 15.24 13.54 -17.29
C MET A 198 16.24 13.40 -16.13
N ALA A 199 15.81 13.73 -14.92
CA ALA A 199 16.65 13.63 -13.72
C ALA A 199 15.85 13.23 -12.48
N GLY A 200 16.43 12.38 -11.64
CA GLY A 200 15.87 12.04 -10.34
C GLY A 200 16.14 13.12 -9.29
N HIS A 201 15.23 13.24 -8.33
CA HIS A 201 15.40 14.06 -7.13
C HIS A 201 15.13 13.22 -5.87
N ASP A 202 15.77 13.58 -4.78
CA ASP A 202 15.53 12.98 -3.47
C ASP A 202 14.35 13.69 -2.79
N ASP A 203 13.56 12.96 -2.02
CA ASP A 203 12.32 13.46 -1.44
C ASP A 203 12.50 14.29 -0.16
N ASP A 204 13.69 14.29 0.45
CA ASP A 204 13.97 14.87 1.77
C ASP A 204 14.94 16.06 1.74
N LYS A 205 15.17 16.66 0.56
CA LYS A 205 16.08 17.80 0.41
C LYS A 205 15.46 19.09 0.95
N ALA A 206 16.29 19.89 1.60
CA ALA A 206 15.90 21.23 2.06
C ALA A 206 15.86 22.27 0.92
N ASP A 207 16.58 22.04 -0.20
CA ASP A 207 16.68 22.95 -1.33
C ASP A 207 16.78 22.17 -2.64
N TYR A 208 15.96 22.55 -3.61
CA TYR A 208 15.86 21.95 -4.95
C TYR A 208 16.35 22.87 -6.07
N SER A 209 16.96 24.01 -5.76
CA SER A 209 17.42 24.99 -6.74
C SER A 209 18.41 24.40 -7.75
N ALA A 210 19.30 23.51 -7.30
CA ALA A 210 20.25 22.83 -8.18
C ALA A 210 19.55 21.82 -9.12
N ASP A 211 18.53 21.11 -8.63
CA ASP A 211 17.73 20.18 -9.43
C ASP A 211 16.98 20.94 -10.53
N VAL A 212 16.34 22.06 -10.17
CA VAL A 212 15.62 22.91 -11.12
C VAL A 212 16.57 23.53 -12.15
N ALA A 213 17.74 24.00 -11.73
CA ALA A 213 18.75 24.52 -12.66
C ALA A 213 19.20 23.47 -13.67
N ALA A 214 19.42 22.22 -13.22
CA ALA A 214 19.76 21.11 -14.12
C ALA A 214 18.63 20.77 -15.10
N LEU A 215 17.38 20.76 -14.64
CA LEU A 215 16.19 20.52 -15.49
C LEU A 215 15.98 21.63 -16.51
N SER A 216 16.23 22.89 -16.14
CA SER A 216 16.11 24.06 -17.00
C SER A 216 17.17 24.10 -18.11
N ALA A 217 18.29 23.41 -17.95
CA ALA A 217 19.37 23.35 -18.94
C ALA A 217 18.91 22.73 -20.30
N GLY A 218 17.84 21.95 -20.29
CA GLY A 218 17.21 21.41 -21.50
C GLY A 218 16.43 22.42 -22.32
N GLY A 219 16.19 23.64 -21.81
CA GLY A 219 15.53 24.75 -22.52
C GLY A 219 14.00 24.63 -22.64
N SER A 220 13.37 23.59 -22.11
CA SER A 220 11.92 23.49 -22.08
C SER A 220 11.32 24.39 -20.99
N ALA A 221 10.20 25.05 -21.29
CA ALA A 221 9.41 25.81 -20.32
C ALA A 221 8.42 24.93 -19.54
N THR A 222 8.34 23.65 -19.84
CA THR A 222 7.42 22.70 -19.23
C THR A 222 8.20 21.67 -18.41
N LEU A 223 7.72 21.41 -17.19
CA LEU A 223 8.28 20.42 -16.28
C LEU A 223 7.22 19.41 -15.83
N ALA A 224 7.49 18.13 -16.06
CA ALA A 224 6.73 17.04 -15.42
C ALA A 224 7.42 16.63 -14.13
N ILE A 225 6.66 16.59 -13.04
CA ILE A 225 7.14 16.18 -11.71
C ILE A 225 6.41 14.89 -11.34
N LEU A 226 7.16 13.79 -11.24
CA LEU A 226 6.63 12.43 -11.01
C LEU A 226 7.19 11.89 -9.70
N GLY A 227 6.41 11.96 -8.63
CA GLY A 227 6.84 11.62 -7.29
C GLY A 227 5.83 12.01 -6.22
N TYR A 228 6.28 12.08 -5.00
CA TYR A 228 5.44 12.43 -3.86
C TYR A 228 5.26 13.95 -3.76
N ALA A 229 3.99 14.39 -3.72
CA ALA A 229 3.65 15.81 -3.71
C ALA A 229 4.08 16.52 -2.42
N ASP A 230 3.98 15.85 -1.28
CA ASP A 230 4.20 16.46 0.03
C ASP A 230 5.69 16.64 0.40
N THR A 231 6.58 16.08 -0.40
CA THR A 231 8.03 16.13 -0.20
C THR A 231 8.71 16.77 -1.41
N GLY A 232 9.46 16.01 -2.22
CA GLY A 232 10.21 16.51 -3.37
C GLY A 232 9.37 17.31 -4.36
N GLY A 233 8.12 16.90 -4.60
CA GLY A 233 7.23 17.59 -5.53
C GLY A 233 7.01 19.06 -5.18
N ARG A 234 6.68 19.38 -3.92
CA ARG A 234 6.54 20.78 -3.46
C ARG A 234 7.84 21.56 -3.51
N GLY A 235 8.94 20.90 -3.15
CA GLY A 235 10.24 21.54 -3.18
C GLY A 235 10.66 21.94 -4.58
N ILE A 236 10.46 21.07 -5.58
CA ILE A 236 10.72 21.35 -6.99
C ILE A 236 9.81 22.50 -7.49
N ILE A 237 8.51 22.49 -7.16
CA ILE A 237 7.59 23.57 -7.55
C ILE A 237 8.08 24.89 -6.97
N ALA A 238 8.35 24.95 -5.66
CA ALA A 238 8.79 26.19 -5.01
C ALA A 238 10.12 26.73 -5.54
N ALA A 239 11.05 25.84 -5.95
CA ALA A 239 12.31 26.24 -6.54
C ALA A 239 12.20 26.66 -8.02
N SER A 240 11.08 26.32 -8.70
CA SER A 240 10.86 26.66 -10.12
C SER A 240 10.11 27.98 -10.34
N GLU A 241 9.59 28.61 -9.29
CA GLU A 241 8.93 29.92 -9.30
C GLU A 241 9.97 31.07 -9.20
#